data_16ba74b4c17543a3b49af1410a52985f
#
_entry.id   16ba74b4c17543a3b49af1410a52985f
#
_cell.length_a   1.000
_cell.length_b   1.000
_cell.length_c   1.000
_cell.angle_alpha   90.00
_cell.angle_beta   90.00
_cell.angle_gamma   90.00
#
_symmetry.space_group_name_H-M   'P 1'
#
loop_
_entity.id
_entity.type
_entity.pdbx_description
1 polymer ?
#
loop_
_entity_poly.entity_id
_entity_poly.type
_entity_poly.pdbx_seq_one_letter_code
_entity_poly.pdbx_strand_id
1 'polypeptide(L)'
;MRFTDILRTAFMNLWRRKLRAVLTVLGMVIGVASIVVMMSLGIGIRKSTMESYASMGSLTNITVSRWSYKESATGGTSTEKKLDKKAVETIRKIPGVKAVMPQIQTYGILKSGKWMADCSILAIDSSVAEEFGLELSEGRYPKYKRGSSSYEIVLSQDVLNWFYDSKTGKQAVDRDGNPKVTMESKFQLTFDYNNVYNNNNPVSPGDGDSQPAPGKTYRVDPIGIVSPSNNEFSWYCLMDIEAVQKLAKENSDYMQLDTKNYNRVMVKCESTDAVSGVKAAIDEMGYGTSSLQDALKQAEKQMQQIQYLLGAIGGVSLLVAAIGIMNTMMMSIYERTKEIGIIKVLGCRMENIAELFLTEAAYIGFFGGAAGLGISYGLSAVINKFVGDSGFKSIIPLYLAVGAVLFSVTVAMLSGLYPAIRAMRLSPLNAIRNE
;
A
#
# COMPACT_ATOMS: atom_id res chain seq x y z
N MET A 1 -40.86 -23.08 30.64
CA MET A 1 -40.18 -24.02 29.73
C MET A 1 -38.73 -24.13 30.16
N ARG A 2 -38.11 -25.30 30.00
CA ARG A 2 -36.67 -25.43 30.20
C ARG A 2 -35.95 -24.80 28.99
N PHE A 3 -34.78 -24.21 29.18
CA PHE A 3 -34.00 -23.58 28.10
C PHE A 3 -33.71 -24.54 26.92
N THR A 4 -33.46 -25.82 27.25
CA THR A 4 -33.27 -26.87 26.24
C THR A 4 -34.50 -27.12 25.37
N ASP A 5 -35.72 -26.98 25.94
CA ASP A 5 -36.98 -27.16 25.21
C ASP A 5 -37.21 -25.99 24.23
N ILE A 6 -36.81 -24.74 24.65
CA ILE A 6 -36.89 -23.55 23.81
C ILE A 6 -35.98 -23.72 22.60
N LEU A 7 -34.71 -24.11 22.81
CA LEU A 7 -33.77 -24.36 21.72
C LEU A 7 -34.28 -25.39 20.72
N ARG A 8 -34.74 -26.55 21.23
CA ARG A 8 -35.27 -27.65 20.39
C ARG A 8 -36.48 -27.20 19.58
N THR A 9 -37.42 -26.53 20.23
CA THR A 9 -38.66 -26.05 19.58
C THR A 9 -38.36 -25.00 18.52
N ALA A 10 -37.50 -24.03 18.82
CA ALA A 10 -37.05 -23.00 17.87
C ALA A 10 -36.42 -23.62 16.61
N PHE A 11 -35.52 -24.59 16.79
CA PHE A 11 -34.91 -25.30 15.67
C PHE A 11 -35.91 -26.05 14.80
N MET A 12 -36.84 -26.83 15.45
CA MET A 12 -37.87 -27.56 14.74
C MET A 12 -38.82 -26.65 13.96
N ASN A 13 -39.14 -25.49 14.50
CA ASN A 13 -40.00 -24.51 13.85
C ASN A 13 -39.40 -23.96 12.57
N LEU A 14 -38.08 -23.64 12.57
CA LEU A 14 -37.36 -23.24 11.37
C LEU A 14 -37.36 -24.33 10.30
N TRP A 15 -37.19 -25.59 10.69
CA TRP A 15 -37.14 -26.72 9.75
C TRP A 15 -38.47 -27.03 9.08
N ARG A 16 -39.60 -26.74 9.74
CA ARG A 16 -40.94 -26.92 9.16
C ARG A 16 -41.23 -25.98 7.98
N ARG A 17 -40.55 -24.85 7.86
CA ARG A 17 -40.78 -23.79 6.83
C ARG A 17 -39.53 -23.52 6.01
N LYS A 18 -38.97 -24.57 5.41
CA LYS A 18 -37.67 -24.59 4.76
C LYS A 18 -37.44 -23.43 3.77
N LEU A 19 -38.38 -23.20 2.84
CA LEU A 19 -38.24 -22.23 1.78
C LEU A 19 -38.11 -20.80 2.33
N ARG A 20 -38.92 -20.43 3.31
CA ARG A 20 -38.90 -19.11 3.94
C ARG A 20 -37.63 -18.91 4.78
N ALA A 21 -37.28 -19.92 5.57
CA ALA A 21 -36.04 -19.89 6.35
C ALA A 21 -34.81 -19.73 5.44
N VAL A 22 -34.73 -20.46 4.33
CA VAL A 22 -33.65 -20.38 3.36
C VAL A 22 -33.56 -18.98 2.74
N LEU A 23 -34.67 -18.37 2.29
CA LEU A 23 -34.67 -17.02 1.72
C LEU A 23 -34.20 -15.97 2.72
N THR A 24 -34.62 -16.10 3.98
CA THR A 24 -34.21 -15.16 5.04
C THR A 24 -32.74 -15.34 5.40
N VAL A 25 -32.26 -16.58 5.52
CA VAL A 25 -30.86 -16.91 5.74
C VAL A 25 -30.00 -16.43 4.58
N LEU A 26 -30.46 -16.54 3.33
CA LEU A 26 -29.73 -16.11 2.14
C LEU A 26 -29.48 -14.59 2.13
N GLY A 27 -30.46 -13.79 2.54
CA GLY A 27 -30.27 -12.35 2.75
C GLY A 27 -29.18 -12.05 3.78
N MET A 28 -29.17 -12.79 4.90
CA MET A 28 -28.13 -12.65 5.93
C MET A 28 -26.74 -13.09 5.41
N VAL A 29 -26.71 -14.20 4.66
CA VAL A 29 -25.48 -14.72 4.02
C VAL A 29 -24.83 -13.67 3.13
N ILE A 30 -25.62 -13.04 2.25
CA ILE A 30 -25.12 -11.99 1.35
C ILE A 30 -24.57 -10.79 2.15
N GLY A 31 -25.30 -10.34 3.16
CA GLY A 31 -24.89 -9.22 4.00
C GLY A 31 -23.58 -9.50 4.75
N VAL A 32 -23.48 -10.66 5.41
CA VAL A 32 -22.29 -11.06 6.15
C VAL A 32 -21.11 -11.31 5.21
N ALA A 33 -21.32 -12.03 4.11
CA ALA A 33 -20.26 -12.29 3.14
C ALA A 33 -19.69 -10.99 2.56
N SER A 34 -20.53 -10.03 2.21
CA SER A 34 -20.09 -8.72 1.72
C SER A 34 -19.20 -8.03 2.73
N ILE A 35 -19.61 -7.93 3.99
CA ILE A 35 -18.84 -7.26 5.04
C ILE A 35 -17.52 -7.98 5.30
N VAL A 36 -17.54 -9.31 5.45
CA VAL A 36 -16.34 -10.10 5.75
C VAL A 36 -15.31 -10.00 4.61
N VAL A 37 -15.73 -10.16 3.36
CA VAL A 37 -14.82 -10.06 2.20
C VAL A 37 -14.22 -8.67 2.10
N MET A 38 -15.01 -7.62 2.31
CA MET A 38 -14.54 -6.24 2.27
C MET A 38 -13.51 -5.94 3.35
N MET A 39 -13.82 -6.32 4.60
CA MET A 39 -12.88 -6.12 5.72
C MET A 39 -11.61 -6.96 5.52
N SER A 40 -11.74 -8.16 5.02
CA SER A 40 -10.65 -9.08 4.72
C SER A 40 -9.68 -8.51 3.65
N LEU A 41 -10.24 -7.94 2.56
CA LEU A 41 -9.45 -7.24 1.55
C LEU A 41 -8.75 -6.01 2.14
N GLY A 42 -9.46 -5.20 2.93
CA GLY A 42 -8.87 -4.03 3.58
C GLY A 42 -7.69 -4.38 4.49
N ILE A 43 -7.83 -5.43 5.30
CA ILE A 43 -6.74 -5.92 6.17
C ILE A 43 -5.58 -6.46 5.34
N GLY A 44 -5.87 -7.21 4.29
CA GLY A 44 -4.85 -7.80 3.42
C GLY A 44 -4.07 -6.76 2.64
N ILE A 45 -4.73 -5.78 2.04
CA ILE A 45 -4.08 -4.67 1.32
C ILE A 45 -3.22 -3.85 2.28
N ARG A 46 -3.73 -3.51 3.47
CA ARG A 46 -2.95 -2.80 4.49
C ARG A 46 -1.67 -3.56 4.84
N LYS A 47 -1.76 -4.86 5.06
CA LYS A 47 -0.60 -5.70 5.38
C LYS A 47 0.40 -5.74 4.22
N SER A 48 -0.07 -5.97 3.00
CA SER A 48 0.76 -6.03 1.80
C SER A 48 1.44 -4.67 1.51
N THR A 49 0.71 -3.57 1.67
CA THR A 49 1.25 -2.21 1.54
C THR A 49 2.34 -1.96 2.58
N MET A 50 2.10 -2.35 3.84
CA MET A 50 3.06 -2.20 4.93
C MET A 50 4.35 -3.00 4.67
N GLU A 51 4.22 -4.25 4.19
CA GLU A 51 5.34 -5.11 3.81
C GLU A 51 6.12 -4.54 2.62
N SER A 52 5.44 -4.04 1.59
CA SER A 52 6.06 -3.38 0.45
C SER A 52 6.83 -2.12 0.86
N TYR A 53 6.25 -1.28 1.69
CA TYR A 53 6.94 -0.09 2.17
C TYR A 53 8.10 -0.41 3.12
N ALA A 54 7.97 -1.43 3.96
CA ALA A 54 9.07 -1.88 4.81
C ALA A 54 10.27 -2.37 4.00
N SER A 55 10.04 -2.95 2.81
CA SER A 55 11.11 -3.36 1.89
C SER A 55 11.70 -2.20 1.09
N MET A 56 10.98 -1.07 0.93
CA MET A 56 11.43 0.08 0.15
C MET A 56 12.42 1.01 0.88
N GLY A 57 12.51 0.93 2.22
CA GLY A 57 13.42 1.79 2.96
C GLY A 57 13.12 1.91 4.45
N SER A 58 13.87 2.74 5.13
CA SER A 58 13.75 2.93 6.57
C SER A 58 12.65 3.93 6.93
N LEU A 59 11.77 3.54 7.86
CA LEU A 59 10.73 4.42 8.44
C LEU A 59 11.28 5.64 9.18
N THR A 60 12.58 5.67 9.44
CA THR A 60 13.26 6.79 10.10
C THR A 60 13.93 7.74 9.13
N ASN A 61 13.79 7.53 7.81
CA ASN A 61 14.35 8.41 6.79
C ASN A 61 13.33 9.49 6.38
N ILE A 62 13.82 10.72 6.26
CA ILE A 62 13.09 11.87 5.70
C ILE A 62 13.85 12.32 4.46
N THR A 63 13.17 12.48 3.36
CA THR A 63 13.70 13.11 2.15
C THR A 63 13.33 14.60 2.15
N VAL A 64 14.32 15.45 2.13
CA VAL A 64 14.18 16.92 2.07
C VAL A 64 14.41 17.39 0.64
N SER A 65 13.43 18.11 0.11
CA SER A 65 13.43 18.71 -1.22
C SER A 65 13.56 20.23 -1.13
N ARG A 66 14.20 20.84 -2.13
CA ARG A 66 14.23 22.29 -2.28
C ARG A 66 12.87 22.91 -2.60
N TRP A 67 11.91 22.11 -3.10
CA TRP A 67 10.57 22.53 -3.44
C TRP A 67 9.63 22.19 -2.29
N SER A 68 8.99 23.23 -1.72
CA SER A 68 7.90 23.08 -0.76
C SER A 68 6.58 23.41 -1.44
N TYR A 69 5.61 22.53 -1.33
CA TYR A 69 4.24 22.71 -1.82
C TYR A 69 3.31 22.92 -0.63
N LYS A 70 2.66 24.07 -0.57
CA LYS A 70 1.62 24.36 0.41
C LYS A 70 0.28 24.47 -0.30
N GLU A 71 -0.62 23.59 0.05
CA GLU A 71 -2.00 23.61 -0.44
C GLU A 71 -2.77 24.72 0.31
N SER A 72 -3.42 25.61 -0.44
CA SER A 72 -4.32 26.64 0.09
C SER A 72 -5.70 26.48 -0.55
N ALA A 73 -6.75 26.95 0.12
CA ALA A 73 -8.12 26.89 -0.35
C ALA A 73 -8.34 27.58 -1.72
N THR A 74 -7.41 28.44 -2.13
CA THR A 74 -7.46 29.20 -3.39
C THR A 74 -6.45 28.72 -4.45
N GLY A 75 -5.73 27.61 -4.19
CA GLY A 75 -4.70 27.04 -5.06
C GLY A 75 -3.40 26.77 -4.33
N GLY A 76 -2.61 25.81 -4.82
CA GLY A 76 -1.31 25.47 -4.22
C GLY A 76 -0.22 26.44 -4.62
N THR A 77 0.60 26.86 -3.67
CA THR A 77 1.82 27.66 -3.91
C THR A 77 3.04 26.76 -3.76
N SER A 78 3.89 26.74 -4.80
CA SER A 78 5.19 26.09 -4.76
C SER A 78 6.26 27.14 -4.49
N THR A 79 7.05 26.93 -3.45
CA THR A 79 8.19 27.81 -3.13
C THR A 79 9.49 27.02 -3.25
N GLU A 80 10.49 27.60 -3.90
CA GLU A 80 11.82 27.02 -4.01
C GLU A 80 12.76 27.65 -3.00
N LYS A 81 13.50 26.82 -2.25
CA LYS A 81 14.54 27.23 -1.33
C LYS A 81 15.83 26.49 -1.60
N LYS A 82 16.96 27.20 -1.56
CA LYS A 82 18.28 26.62 -1.83
C LYS A 82 18.68 25.62 -0.75
N LEU A 83 19.06 24.41 -1.17
CA LEU A 83 19.60 23.35 -0.32
C LEU A 83 21.14 23.36 -0.43
N ASP A 84 21.79 24.29 0.26
CA ASP A 84 23.24 24.46 0.28
C ASP A 84 23.89 23.77 1.49
N LYS A 85 25.22 23.87 1.61
CA LYS A 85 25.97 23.32 2.75
C LYS A 85 25.49 23.86 4.11
N LYS A 86 25.10 25.16 4.14
CA LYS A 86 24.60 25.79 5.39
C LYS A 86 23.26 25.18 5.81
N ALA A 87 22.36 24.92 4.84
CA ALA A 87 21.10 24.25 5.09
C ALA A 87 21.33 22.84 5.67
N VAL A 88 22.26 22.08 5.10
CA VAL A 88 22.63 20.74 5.59
C VAL A 88 23.15 20.79 7.03
N GLU A 89 24.04 21.74 7.34
CA GLU A 89 24.55 21.91 8.70
C GLU A 89 23.47 22.32 9.70
N THR A 90 22.52 23.15 9.29
CA THR A 90 21.38 23.53 10.13
C THR A 90 20.48 22.38 10.41
N ILE A 91 20.14 21.56 9.38
CA ILE A 91 19.34 20.35 9.52
C ILE A 91 20.02 19.33 10.46
N ARG A 92 21.34 19.19 10.36
CA ARG A 92 22.11 18.26 11.22
C ARG A 92 22.02 18.61 12.71
N LYS A 93 21.75 19.87 13.06
CA LYS A 93 21.64 20.34 14.44
C LYS A 93 20.22 20.18 15.04
N ILE A 94 19.24 19.75 14.26
CA ILE A 94 17.87 19.53 14.76
C ILE A 94 17.87 18.36 15.72
N PRO A 95 17.28 18.49 16.93
CA PRO A 95 17.16 17.40 17.89
C PRO A 95 16.43 16.20 17.27
N GLY A 96 16.95 14.98 17.46
CA GLY A 96 16.40 13.75 16.89
C GLY A 96 16.94 13.38 15.51
N VAL A 97 17.85 14.20 14.93
CA VAL A 97 18.57 13.87 13.70
C VAL A 97 19.84 13.09 14.03
N LYS A 98 19.96 11.88 13.49
CA LYS A 98 21.12 11.01 13.63
C LYS A 98 22.18 11.27 12.57
N ALA A 99 21.77 11.36 11.30
CA ALA A 99 22.67 11.57 10.17
C ALA A 99 21.98 12.37 9.06
N VAL A 100 22.78 13.07 8.24
CA VAL A 100 22.30 13.85 7.08
C VAL A 100 23.18 13.52 5.89
N MET A 101 22.56 13.09 4.80
CA MET A 101 23.23 12.72 3.54
C MET A 101 22.73 13.62 2.40
N PRO A 102 23.51 14.63 2.00
CA PRO A 102 23.22 15.41 0.80
C PRO A 102 23.35 14.53 -0.44
N GLN A 103 22.49 14.77 -1.44
CA GLN A 103 22.43 13.98 -2.66
C GLN A 103 22.33 14.88 -3.88
N ILE A 104 23.03 14.49 -4.95
CA ILE A 104 22.88 15.06 -6.28
C ILE A 104 22.49 13.93 -7.22
N GLN A 105 21.33 14.03 -7.82
CA GLN A 105 20.88 13.09 -8.83
C GLN A 105 21.14 13.66 -10.22
N THR A 106 21.72 12.84 -11.08
CA THR A 106 21.98 13.16 -12.48
C THR A 106 21.84 11.91 -13.34
N TYR A 107 21.93 12.08 -14.62
CA TYR A 107 21.88 11.00 -15.60
C TYR A 107 23.13 11.01 -16.44
N GLY A 108 23.54 9.86 -16.92
CA GLY A 108 24.70 9.72 -17.79
C GLY A 108 24.59 8.47 -18.63
N ILE A 109 25.46 8.35 -19.61
CA ILE A 109 25.56 7.16 -20.48
C ILE A 109 26.87 6.47 -20.16
N LEU A 110 26.77 5.22 -19.70
CA LEU A 110 27.90 4.31 -19.56
C LEU A 110 28.18 3.61 -20.89
N LYS A 111 29.43 3.63 -21.33
CA LYS A 111 29.91 2.94 -22.52
C LYS A 111 30.94 1.89 -22.16
N SER A 112 30.81 0.70 -22.77
CA SER A 112 31.80 -0.38 -22.69
C SER A 112 32.02 -0.97 -24.07
N GLY A 113 33.10 -0.53 -24.76
CA GLY A 113 33.33 -0.85 -26.17
C GLY A 113 32.18 -0.35 -27.05
N LYS A 114 31.46 -1.27 -27.71
CA LYS A 114 30.29 -0.95 -28.56
C LYS A 114 28.96 -0.91 -27.80
N TRP A 115 28.96 -1.32 -26.52
CA TRP A 115 27.79 -1.40 -25.69
C TRP A 115 27.59 -0.12 -24.92
N MET A 116 26.36 0.30 -24.75
CA MET A 116 26.01 1.46 -23.95
C MET A 116 24.75 1.21 -23.10
N ALA A 117 24.66 1.92 -21.98
CA ALA A 117 23.50 1.90 -21.10
C ALA A 117 23.28 3.29 -20.52
N ASP A 118 22.02 3.72 -20.47
CA ASP A 118 21.66 4.89 -19.70
C ASP A 118 21.69 4.53 -18.21
N CYS A 119 22.26 5.41 -17.41
CA CYS A 119 22.31 5.21 -15.97
C CYS A 119 21.88 6.44 -15.20
N SER A 120 21.06 6.21 -14.19
CA SER A 120 20.78 7.21 -13.16
C SER A 120 21.91 7.20 -12.15
N ILE A 121 22.56 8.33 -11.96
CA ILE A 121 23.70 8.49 -11.05
C ILE A 121 23.21 9.22 -9.81
N LEU A 122 23.43 8.62 -8.64
CA LEU A 122 23.22 9.25 -7.35
C LEU A 122 24.57 9.55 -6.72
N ALA A 123 24.89 10.83 -6.62
CA ALA A 123 26.06 11.29 -5.90
C ALA A 123 25.75 11.42 -4.43
N ILE A 124 26.55 10.79 -3.59
CA ILE A 124 26.35 10.68 -2.14
C ILE A 124 27.61 11.02 -1.37
N ASP A 125 27.43 11.33 -0.10
CA ASP A 125 28.52 11.31 0.87
C ASP A 125 28.70 9.87 1.38
N SER A 126 29.77 9.23 0.93
CA SER A 126 30.05 7.82 1.25
C SER A 126 30.32 7.56 2.73
N SER A 127 30.64 8.61 3.50
CA SER A 127 30.97 8.47 4.94
C SER A 127 29.78 8.12 5.81
N VAL A 128 28.56 8.42 5.33
CA VAL A 128 27.29 8.18 6.06
C VAL A 128 26.36 7.20 5.35
N ALA A 129 26.80 6.64 4.23
CA ALA A 129 25.94 5.80 3.37
C ALA A 129 25.35 4.57 4.10
N GLU A 130 26.14 3.89 4.92
CA GLU A 130 25.71 2.72 5.70
C GLU A 130 24.56 3.03 6.67
N GLU A 131 24.57 4.23 7.27
CA GLU A 131 23.52 4.63 8.21
C GLU A 131 22.14 4.74 7.57
N PHE A 132 22.11 4.97 6.26
CA PHE A 132 20.86 5.06 5.49
C PHE A 132 20.36 3.72 4.94
N GLY A 133 21.03 2.62 5.28
CA GLY A 133 20.66 1.28 4.80
C GLY A 133 21.04 1.05 3.33
N LEU A 134 22.03 1.80 2.83
CA LEU A 134 22.58 1.58 1.52
C LEU A 134 23.53 0.38 1.61
N GLU A 135 23.12 -0.75 1.07
CA GLU A 135 23.88 -2.00 1.08
C GLU A 135 24.50 -2.28 -0.27
N LEU A 136 25.71 -2.82 -0.25
CA LEU A 136 26.40 -3.29 -1.46
C LEU A 136 26.41 -4.81 -1.47
N SER A 137 26.17 -5.43 -2.64
CA SER A 137 26.35 -6.87 -2.81
C SER A 137 27.82 -7.25 -2.79
N GLU A 138 28.67 -6.40 -3.35
CA GLU A 138 30.11 -6.57 -3.40
C GLU A 138 30.82 -5.24 -3.55
N GLY A 139 32.08 -5.18 -3.16
CA GLY A 139 32.94 -4.00 -3.31
C GLY A 139 32.88 -3.03 -2.14
N ARG A 140 33.04 -1.76 -2.42
CA ARG A 140 33.10 -0.67 -1.43
C ARG A 140 32.45 0.59 -1.95
N TYR A 141 32.17 1.57 -1.06
CA TYR A 141 31.64 2.87 -1.44
C TYR A 141 32.64 3.71 -2.22
N PRO A 142 32.18 4.55 -3.19
CA PRO A 142 33.04 5.36 -4.04
C PRO A 142 33.70 6.48 -3.23
N LYS A 143 34.98 6.73 -3.54
CA LYS A 143 35.73 7.84 -2.94
C LYS A 143 36.36 8.66 -4.04
N TYR A 144 36.22 9.98 -3.94
CA TYR A 144 36.91 10.89 -4.88
C TYR A 144 38.33 11.13 -4.46
N LYS A 145 39.28 10.90 -5.39
CA LYS A 145 40.68 11.24 -5.23
C LYS A 145 41.03 12.42 -6.15
N ARG A 146 41.41 13.55 -5.57
CA ARG A 146 41.79 14.72 -6.36
C ARG A 146 43.05 14.40 -7.22
N GLY A 147 42.94 14.74 -8.52
CA GLY A 147 44.03 14.46 -9.49
C GLY A 147 43.97 13.04 -10.10
N SER A 148 43.02 12.19 -9.76
CA SER A 148 42.86 10.94 -10.46
C SER A 148 42.39 11.12 -11.91
N SER A 149 42.89 10.24 -12.79
CA SER A 149 42.50 10.18 -14.22
C SER A 149 41.21 9.39 -14.45
N SER A 150 40.70 8.73 -13.41
CA SER A 150 39.46 7.94 -13.44
C SER A 150 38.60 8.24 -12.22
N TYR A 151 37.31 7.99 -12.34
CA TYR A 151 36.31 8.15 -11.27
C TYR A 151 35.80 6.80 -10.81
N GLU A 152 35.67 6.62 -9.50
CA GLU A 152 35.09 5.40 -8.94
C GLU A 152 33.56 5.44 -9.07
N ILE A 153 32.96 4.32 -9.47
CA ILE A 153 31.51 4.13 -9.58
C ILE A 153 31.11 2.79 -8.98
N VAL A 154 30.01 2.79 -8.24
CA VAL A 154 29.31 1.54 -7.85
C VAL A 154 28.13 1.37 -8.79
N LEU A 155 28.02 0.22 -9.42
CA LEU A 155 26.99 -0.05 -10.43
C LEU A 155 25.72 -0.58 -9.75
N SER A 156 24.56 -0.21 -10.28
CA SER A 156 23.34 -0.97 -10.03
C SER A 156 23.41 -2.32 -10.73
N GLN A 157 22.89 -3.37 -10.12
CA GLN A 157 22.85 -4.69 -10.75
C GLN A 157 22.03 -4.66 -12.05
N ASP A 158 20.97 -3.90 -12.08
CA ASP A 158 20.10 -3.78 -13.25
C ASP A 158 20.77 -3.08 -14.42
N VAL A 159 21.68 -2.14 -14.17
CA VAL A 159 22.42 -1.43 -15.25
C VAL A 159 23.21 -2.40 -16.12
N LEU A 160 23.78 -3.47 -15.57
CA LEU A 160 24.51 -4.46 -16.33
C LEU A 160 23.61 -5.20 -17.34
N ASN A 161 22.33 -5.36 -17.04
CA ASN A 161 21.34 -5.97 -17.92
C ASN A 161 20.79 -5.01 -18.98
N TRP A 162 21.01 -3.70 -18.82
CA TRP A 162 20.47 -2.68 -19.75
C TRP A 162 21.43 -2.30 -20.88
N PHE A 163 22.64 -2.85 -20.90
CA PHE A 163 23.56 -2.59 -21.99
C PHE A 163 23.03 -3.11 -23.32
N TYR A 164 23.11 -2.26 -24.33
CA TYR A 164 22.72 -2.58 -25.69
C TYR A 164 23.73 -2.02 -26.71
N ASP A 165 23.75 -2.61 -27.91
CA ASP A 165 24.57 -2.13 -29.02
C ASP A 165 23.88 -0.91 -29.64
N SER A 166 24.59 0.23 -29.66
CA SER A 166 24.09 1.51 -30.16
C SER A 166 23.64 1.48 -31.62
N LYS A 167 24.19 0.57 -32.42
CA LYS A 167 23.88 0.46 -33.87
C LYS A 167 22.74 -0.48 -34.18
N THR A 168 22.62 -1.57 -33.41
CA THR A 168 21.67 -2.65 -33.71
C THR A 168 20.49 -2.71 -32.75
N GLY A 169 20.55 -1.96 -31.61
CA GLY A 169 19.55 -2.01 -30.55
C GLY A 169 19.49 -3.33 -29.78
N LYS A 170 20.37 -4.29 -30.06
CA LYS A 170 20.37 -5.60 -29.41
C LYS A 170 20.97 -5.51 -28.00
N GLN A 171 20.33 -6.13 -27.04
CA GLN A 171 20.86 -6.24 -25.68
C GLN A 171 22.19 -6.98 -25.63
N ALA A 172 23.04 -6.57 -24.70
CA ALA A 172 24.35 -7.15 -24.46
C ALA A 172 24.27 -8.41 -23.59
N VAL A 173 23.46 -9.39 -23.99
CA VAL A 173 23.32 -10.69 -23.32
C VAL A 173 23.89 -11.82 -24.16
N ASP A 174 24.32 -12.89 -23.52
CA ASP A 174 24.72 -14.12 -24.15
C ASP A 174 23.51 -14.99 -24.55
N ARG A 175 23.75 -16.24 -25.03
CA ARG A 175 22.68 -17.16 -25.39
C ARG A 175 21.87 -17.65 -24.18
N ASP A 176 22.47 -17.62 -23.01
CA ASP A 176 21.90 -18.08 -21.75
C ASP A 176 21.22 -16.94 -20.96
N GLY A 177 21.23 -15.71 -21.52
CA GLY A 177 20.62 -14.53 -20.94
C GLY A 177 21.52 -13.77 -19.96
N ASN A 178 22.78 -14.15 -19.78
CA ASN A 178 23.69 -13.44 -18.89
C ASN A 178 24.26 -12.18 -19.56
N PRO A 179 24.52 -11.10 -18.80
CA PRO A 179 25.11 -9.88 -19.33
C PRO A 179 26.55 -10.12 -19.85
N LYS A 180 26.86 -9.64 -21.04
CA LYS A 180 28.20 -9.64 -21.61
C LYS A 180 29.12 -8.59 -21.04
N VAL A 181 28.54 -7.54 -20.46
CA VAL A 181 29.26 -6.48 -19.78
C VAL A 181 29.30 -6.83 -18.30
N THR A 182 30.49 -6.95 -17.74
CA THR A 182 30.74 -7.33 -16.34
C THR A 182 31.55 -6.27 -15.62
N MET A 183 31.75 -6.43 -14.32
CA MET A 183 32.60 -5.52 -13.52
C MET A 183 34.03 -5.40 -14.02
N GLU A 184 34.56 -6.38 -14.71
CA GLU A 184 35.91 -6.38 -15.28
C GLU A 184 36.02 -5.58 -16.59
N SER A 185 34.90 -5.20 -17.17
CA SER A 185 34.82 -4.43 -18.40
C SER A 185 35.36 -3.01 -18.19
N LYS A 186 35.90 -2.41 -19.24
CA LYS A 186 36.34 -1.00 -19.20
C LYS A 186 35.15 -0.09 -19.45
N PHE A 187 34.89 0.82 -18.52
CA PHE A 187 33.77 1.73 -18.62
C PHE A 187 34.23 3.16 -18.90
N GLN A 188 33.40 3.84 -19.65
CA GLN A 188 33.49 5.28 -19.90
C GLN A 188 32.14 5.91 -19.63
N LEU A 189 32.13 7.10 -19.01
CA LEU A 189 30.94 7.88 -18.71
C LEU A 189 30.91 9.14 -19.58
N THR A 190 29.79 9.44 -20.19
CA THR A 190 29.54 10.68 -20.92
C THR A 190 28.18 11.25 -20.54
N PHE A 191 28.06 12.57 -20.67
CA PHE A 191 26.80 13.31 -20.43
C PHE A 191 26.23 13.89 -21.73
N ASP A 192 26.90 13.66 -22.86
CA ASP A 192 26.50 14.13 -24.17
C ASP A 192 25.54 13.14 -24.85
N TYR A 193 24.25 13.32 -24.53
CA TYR A 193 23.17 12.52 -25.12
C TYR A 193 23.01 12.78 -26.64
N ASN A 194 23.20 14.03 -27.06
CA ASN A 194 22.99 14.42 -28.44
C ASN A 194 23.98 13.72 -29.40
N ASN A 195 25.25 13.69 -29.03
CA ASN A 195 26.27 13.06 -29.86
C ASN A 195 26.18 11.52 -29.85
N VAL A 196 25.62 10.93 -28.79
CA VAL A 196 25.48 9.48 -28.67
C VAL A 196 24.31 8.97 -29.47
N TYR A 197 23.15 9.66 -29.41
CA TYR A 197 21.90 9.21 -30.03
C TYR A 197 21.68 9.78 -31.44
N ASN A 198 22.14 11.00 -31.76
CA ASN A 198 21.93 11.65 -33.07
C ASN A 198 22.94 11.22 -34.13
N ASN A 199 23.99 10.47 -33.80
CA ASN A 199 24.96 9.98 -34.79
C ASN A 199 24.35 9.03 -35.83
N ASN A 200 23.09 8.65 -35.72
CA ASN A 200 22.34 7.83 -36.69
C ASN A 200 21.32 8.62 -37.52
N ASN A 201 21.13 9.93 -37.29
CA ASN A 201 20.30 10.81 -38.10
C ASN A 201 21.13 12.03 -38.52
N PRO A 202 21.59 12.10 -39.74
CA PRO A 202 22.25 13.32 -40.23
C PRO A 202 21.19 14.45 -40.18
N VAL A 203 21.38 15.40 -39.25
CA VAL A 203 20.60 16.61 -39.20
C VAL A 203 20.67 17.28 -40.54
N SER A 204 19.54 17.59 -41.16
CA SER A 204 19.44 18.30 -42.44
C SER A 204 20.30 19.59 -42.38
N PRO A 205 21.12 19.88 -43.40
CA PRO A 205 21.87 21.11 -43.45
C PRO A 205 20.93 22.28 -43.67
N GLY A 206 20.50 22.92 -42.58
CA GLY A 206 19.57 24.05 -42.69
C GLY A 206 19.32 24.82 -41.40
N ASP A 207 19.51 24.20 -40.25
CA ASP A 207 19.37 24.92 -38.97
C ASP A 207 20.73 25.38 -38.48
N GLY A 208 20.94 26.70 -38.56
CA GLY A 208 22.18 27.42 -38.22
C GLY A 208 22.47 27.52 -36.73
N ASP A 209 22.12 26.54 -35.92
CA ASP A 209 22.53 26.45 -34.54
C ASP A 209 23.84 25.65 -34.47
N SER A 210 24.89 26.33 -34.03
CA SER A 210 26.19 25.75 -33.71
C SER A 210 26.03 24.58 -32.78
N GLN A 211 26.19 23.33 -33.29
CA GLN A 211 26.25 22.16 -32.46
C GLN A 211 27.32 22.34 -31.39
N PRO A 212 27.02 22.16 -30.12
CA PRO A 212 28.06 22.23 -29.10
C PRO A 212 29.14 21.18 -29.41
N ALA A 213 30.38 21.52 -29.11
CA ALA A 213 31.52 20.62 -29.30
C ALA A 213 31.24 19.27 -28.61
N PRO A 214 31.71 18.14 -29.18
CA PRO A 214 31.42 16.81 -28.59
C PRO A 214 31.78 16.78 -27.11
N GLY A 215 30.85 16.27 -26.29
CA GLY A 215 31.02 16.22 -24.84
C GLY A 215 32.18 15.30 -24.45
N LYS A 216 32.79 15.62 -23.32
CA LYS A 216 33.92 14.85 -22.79
C LYS A 216 33.47 13.48 -22.35
N THR A 217 34.35 12.49 -22.52
CA THR A 217 34.19 11.13 -22.05
C THR A 217 35.18 10.86 -20.93
N TYR A 218 34.70 10.33 -19.82
CA TYR A 218 35.51 10.09 -18.62
C TYR A 218 35.66 8.59 -18.37
N ARG A 219 36.86 8.18 -18.00
CA ARG A 219 37.10 6.82 -17.56
C ARG A 219 36.48 6.62 -16.18
N VAL A 220 35.68 5.58 -16.01
CA VAL A 220 35.12 5.20 -14.71
C VAL A 220 35.53 3.75 -14.38
N ASP A 221 35.92 3.55 -13.12
CA ASP A 221 36.36 2.27 -12.60
C ASP A 221 35.24 1.71 -11.70
N PRO A 222 34.55 0.62 -12.05
CA PRO A 222 33.53 0.00 -11.22
C PRO A 222 34.20 -0.64 -10.00
N ILE A 223 33.72 -0.31 -8.81
CA ILE A 223 34.33 -0.75 -7.54
C ILE A 223 33.40 -1.53 -6.66
N GLY A 224 32.16 -1.73 -7.08
CA GLY A 224 31.15 -2.48 -6.34
C GLY A 224 29.83 -2.53 -7.09
N ILE A 225 28.91 -3.30 -6.55
CA ILE A 225 27.52 -3.45 -7.04
C ILE A 225 26.57 -3.15 -5.90
N VAL A 226 25.54 -2.32 -6.13
CA VAL A 226 24.46 -2.07 -5.18
C VAL A 226 23.64 -3.35 -4.99
N SER A 227 23.25 -3.64 -3.75
CA SER A 227 22.41 -4.79 -3.45
C SER A 227 21.08 -4.72 -4.22
N PRO A 228 20.58 -5.85 -4.77
CA PRO A 228 19.29 -5.93 -5.47
C PRO A 228 18.10 -5.88 -4.50
N SER A 229 18.32 -5.63 -3.21
CA SER A 229 17.22 -5.41 -2.27
C SER A 229 16.33 -4.28 -2.78
N ASN A 230 15.01 -4.41 -2.63
CA ASN A 230 14.01 -3.43 -3.06
C ASN A 230 14.08 -2.11 -2.27
N ASN A 231 15.28 -1.57 -2.07
CA ASN A 231 15.46 -0.28 -1.45
C ASN A 231 15.53 0.83 -2.52
N GLU A 232 15.38 2.07 -2.10
CA GLU A 232 15.38 3.24 -2.99
C GLU A 232 16.69 3.47 -3.74
N PHE A 233 17.77 2.78 -3.40
CA PHE A 233 19.10 2.95 -3.99
C PHE A 233 19.42 1.94 -5.09
N SER A 234 18.70 0.81 -5.17
CA SER A 234 19.03 -0.29 -6.09
C SER A 234 19.02 0.09 -7.57
N TRP A 235 18.31 1.16 -7.93
CA TRP A 235 18.19 1.66 -9.31
C TRP A 235 19.30 2.62 -9.72
N TYR A 236 20.14 3.07 -8.78
CA TYR A 236 21.15 4.09 -9.02
C TYR A 236 22.56 3.49 -9.10
N CYS A 237 23.37 4.03 -10.03
CA CYS A 237 24.80 3.96 -9.92
C CYS A 237 25.25 5.03 -8.92
N LEU A 238 26.17 4.66 -8.01
CA LEU A 238 26.61 5.57 -6.96
C LEU A 238 27.98 6.16 -7.32
N MET A 239 28.13 7.46 -7.09
CA MET A 239 29.39 8.18 -7.22
C MET A 239 29.59 9.07 -5.99
N ASP A 240 30.83 9.43 -5.75
CA ASP A 240 31.15 10.42 -4.71
C ASP A 240 30.65 11.82 -5.12
N ILE A 241 30.11 12.56 -4.16
CA ILE A 241 29.48 13.87 -4.41
C ILE A 241 30.47 14.92 -4.94
N GLU A 242 31.74 14.90 -4.47
CA GLU A 242 32.79 15.83 -4.98
C GLU A 242 33.14 15.45 -6.42
N ALA A 243 33.14 14.18 -6.78
CA ALA A 243 33.38 13.70 -8.13
C ALA A 243 32.35 14.26 -9.12
N VAL A 244 31.04 14.11 -8.78
CA VAL A 244 29.95 14.57 -9.63
C VAL A 244 29.93 16.10 -9.71
N GLN A 245 30.19 16.81 -8.62
CA GLN A 245 30.30 18.28 -8.65
C GLN A 245 31.44 18.78 -9.58
N LYS A 246 32.55 18.04 -9.64
CA LYS A 246 33.63 18.35 -10.57
C LYS A 246 33.22 18.09 -12.02
N LEU A 247 32.65 16.91 -12.29
CA LEU A 247 32.13 16.54 -13.60
C LEU A 247 31.11 17.56 -14.11
N ALA A 248 30.21 18.03 -13.25
CA ALA A 248 29.20 19.02 -13.61
C ALA A 248 29.82 20.38 -13.98
N LYS A 249 30.87 20.80 -13.29
CA LYS A 249 31.60 22.00 -13.65
C LYS A 249 32.30 21.89 -15.00
N GLU A 250 32.84 20.70 -15.32
CA GLU A 250 33.54 20.46 -16.58
C GLU A 250 32.58 20.22 -17.77
N ASN A 251 31.30 19.92 -17.49
CA ASN A 251 30.26 19.64 -18.48
C ASN A 251 29.03 20.55 -18.28
N SER A 252 29.21 21.82 -17.97
CA SER A 252 28.12 22.77 -17.72
C SER A 252 27.10 22.84 -18.87
N ASP A 253 27.55 22.64 -20.10
CA ASP A 253 26.73 22.71 -21.31
C ASP A 253 25.79 21.49 -21.48
N TYR A 254 26.16 20.35 -20.88
CA TYR A 254 25.42 19.09 -20.96
C TYR A 254 24.70 18.72 -19.66
N MET A 255 25.31 19.12 -18.54
CA MET A 255 24.76 18.86 -17.19
C MET A 255 24.20 20.16 -16.64
N GLN A 256 22.92 20.40 -16.77
CA GLN A 256 22.24 21.56 -16.15
C GLN A 256 22.11 21.37 -14.63
N LEU A 257 23.23 21.15 -13.95
CA LEU A 257 23.28 20.90 -12.52
C LEU A 257 23.79 22.12 -11.76
N ASP A 258 23.07 22.49 -10.72
CA ASP A 258 23.57 23.46 -9.76
C ASP A 258 24.63 22.80 -8.86
N THR A 259 25.89 23.12 -9.10
CA THR A 259 27.04 22.55 -8.36
C THR A 259 27.14 23.04 -6.93
N LYS A 260 26.40 24.09 -6.55
CA LYS A 260 26.42 24.70 -5.21
C LYS A 260 25.27 24.20 -4.33
N ASN A 261 24.17 23.76 -4.92
CA ASN A 261 22.99 23.32 -4.23
C ASN A 261 22.75 21.83 -4.50
N TYR A 262 22.21 21.15 -3.51
CA TYR A 262 21.82 19.74 -3.61
C TYR A 262 20.42 19.61 -4.20
N ASN A 263 20.15 18.52 -4.92
CA ASN A 263 18.81 18.24 -5.43
C ASN A 263 17.88 17.84 -4.28
N ARG A 264 18.39 17.01 -3.38
CA ARG A 264 17.69 16.57 -2.17
C ARG A 264 18.71 16.25 -1.07
N VAL A 265 18.20 16.16 0.15
CA VAL A 265 18.96 15.76 1.32
C VAL A 265 18.19 14.67 2.03
N MET A 266 18.83 13.55 2.31
CA MET A 266 18.25 12.53 3.19
C MET A 266 18.64 12.80 4.63
N VAL A 267 17.68 12.69 5.53
CA VAL A 267 17.84 12.86 6.97
C VAL A 267 17.43 11.57 7.65
N LYS A 268 18.34 11.00 8.43
CA LYS A 268 18.09 9.85 9.29
C LYS A 268 17.73 10.34 10.68
N CYS A 269 16.58 9.94 11.18
CA CYS A 269 16.18 10.20 12.56
C CYS A 269 16.63 9.08 13.51
N GLU A 270 16.82 9.39 14.78
CA GLU A 270 17.19 8.46 15.84
C GLU A 270 16.12 7.39 16.07
N SER A 271 14.86 7.77 15.97
CA SER A 271 13.70 6.88 16.17
C SER A 271 12.54 7.25 15.23
N THR A 272 11.60 6.34 15.09
CA THR A 272 10.36 6.54 14.33
C THR A 272 9.51 7.68 14.90
N ASP A 273 9.54 7.89 16.23
CA ASP A 273 8.78 8.93 16.90
C ASP A 273 9.36 10.33 16.65
N ALA A 274 10.70 10.41 16.49
CA ALA A 274 11.38 11.68 16.19
C ALA A 274 11.05 12.21 14.79
N VAL A 275 10.65 11.37 13.84
CA VAL A 275 10.40 11.73 12.44
C VAL A 275 9.41 12.88 12.31
N SER A 276 8.30 12.85 13.06
CA SER A 276 7.27 13.89 12.97
C SER A 276 7.77 15.25 13.45
N GLY A 277 8.56 15.27 14.53
CA GLY A 277 9.15 16.51 15.07
C GLY A 277 10.23 17.09 14.18
N VAL A 278 11.16 16.24 13.70
CA VAL A 278 12.23 16.65 12.77
C VAL A 278 11.64 17.19 11.46
N LYS A 279 10.62 16.49 10.94
CA LYS A 279 9.92 16.92 9.74
C LYS A 279 9.27 18.29 9.90
N ALA A 280 8.53 18.53 10.99
CA ALA A 280 7.90 19.82 11.27
C ALA A 280 8.93 20.94 11.33
N ALA A 281 10.08 20.73 11.99
CA ALA A 281 11.16 21.71 12.04
C ALA A 281 11.74 22.04 10.66
N ILE A 282 11.89 21.03 9.77
CA ILE A 282 12.39 21.23 8.41
C ILE A 282 11.33 21.95 7.54
N ASP A 283 10.05 21.61 7.69
CA ASP A 283 8.93 22.25 6.99
C ASP A 283 8.79 23.73 7.41
N GLU A 284 9.00 24.06 8.70
CA GLU A 284 9.07 25.46 9.20
C GLU A 284 10.24 26.24 8.60
N MET A 285 11.35 25.57 8.32
CA MET A 285 12.47 26.18 7.59
C MET A 285 12.12 26.47 6.11
N GLY A 286 10.96 26.03 5.61
CA GLY A 286 10.46 26.28 4.25
C GLY A 286 10.94 25.29 3.19
N TYR A 287 11.43 24.13 3.59
CA TYR A 287 11.75 23.02 2.68
C TYR A 287 10.56 22.07 2.55
N GLY A 288 10.46 21.36 1.43
CA GLY A 288 9.51 20.28 1.30
C GLY A 288 10.07 19.01 1.93
N THR A 289 9.23 18.29 2.68
CA THR A 289 9.63 17.03 3.28
C THR A 289 8.71 15.90 2.85
N SER A 290 9.28 14.72 2.67
CA SER A 290 8.52 13.48 2.48
C SER A 290 9.16 12.36 3.28
N SER A 291 8.34 11.48 3.82
CA SER A 291 8.78 10.31 4.55
C SER A 291 7.94 9.09 4.18
N LEU A 292 8.48 7.92 4.39
CA LEU A 292 7.73 6.67 4.21
C LEU A 292 6.52 6.61 5.14
N GLN A 293 6.62 7.23 6.33
CA GLN A 293 5.48 7.36 7.24
C GLN A 293 4.31 8.16 6.64
N ASP A 294 4.60 9.21 5.86
CA ASP A 294 3.54 10.00 5.21
C ASP A 294 2.83 9.18 4.14
N ALA A 295 3.60 8.42 3.35
CA ALA A 295 3.05 7.52 2.34
C ALA A 295 2.17 6.44 2.99
N LEU A 296 2.62 5.86 4.12
CA LEU A 296 1.83 4.91 4.90
C LEU A 296 0.54 5.53 5.43
N LYS A 297 0.61 6.72 6.05
CA LYS A 297 -0.58 7.43 6.55
C LYS A 297 -1.57 7.76 5.43
N GLN A 298 -1.07 8.14 4.26
CA GLN A 298 -1.90 8.43 3.10
C GLN A 298 -2.56 7.18 2.56
N ALA A 299 -1.83 6.07 2.45
CA ALA A 299 -2.37 4.77 2.05
C ALA A 299 -3.43 4.28 3.05
N GLU A 300 -3.20 4.42 4.36
CA GLU A 300 -4.17 4.10 5.40
C GLU A 300 -5.45 4.94 5.28
N LYS A 301 -5.32 6.25 5.04
CA LYS A 301 -6.47 7.16 4.86
C LYS A 301 -7.30 6.79 3.63
N GLN A 302 -6.65 6.48 2.50
CA GLN A 302 -7.34 6.02 1.30
C GLN A 302 -8.07 4.70 1.55
N MET A 303 -7.42 3.78 2.27
CA MET A 303 -8.02 2.49 2.62
C MET A 303 -9.24 2.66 3.54
N GLN A 304 -9.16 3.56 4.53
CA GLN A 304 -10.31 3.88 5.39
C GLN A 304 -11.50 4.41 4.58
N GLN A 305 -11.27 5.28 3.60
CA GLN A 305 -12.34 5.78 2.73
C GLN A 305 -13.03 4.64 1.96
N ILE A 306 -12.24 3.72 1.40
CA ILE A 306 -12.77 2.54 0.71
C ILE A 306 -13.56 1.66 1.70
N GLN A 307 -13.04 1.44 2.91
CA GLN A 307 -13.72 0.66 3.95
C GLN A 307 -15.06 1.29 4.35
N TYR A 308 -15.16 2.62 4.46
CA TYR A 308 -16.43 3.29 4.75
C TYR A 308 -17.46 3.11 3.64
N LEU A 309 -17.05 3.25 2.38
CA LEU A 309 -17.95 3.03 1.23
C LEU A 309 -18.47 1.60 1.18
N LEU A 310 -17.55 0.66 1.32
CA LEU A 310 -17.89 -0.76 1.29
C LEU A 310 -18.71 -1.17 2.51
N GLY A 311 -18.39 -0.62 3.70
CA GLY A 311 -19.16 -0.80 4.92
C GLY A 311 -20.59 -0.29 4.81
N ALA A 312 -20.81 0.82 4.12
CA ALA A 312 -22.14 1.34 3.85
C ALA A 312 -22.97 0.38 2.97
N ILE A 313 -22.36 -0.20 1.91
CA ILE A 313 -23.02 -1.20 1.04
C ILE A 313 -23.38 -2.45 1.84
N GLY A 314 -22.45 -2.96 2.66
CA GLY A 314 -22.69 -4.09 3.56
C GLY A 314 -23.80 -3.81 4.58
N GLY A 315 -23.81 -2.59 5.13
CA GLY A 315 -24.83 -2.11 6.06
C GLY A 315 -26.23 -2.09 5.45
N VAL A 316 -26.36 -1.60 4.21
CA VAL A 316 -27.65 -1.64 3.47
C VAL A 316 -28.10 -3.09 3.24
N SER A 317 -27.18 -3.98 2.86
CA SER A 317 -27.51 -5.40 2.65
C SER A 317 -28.01 -6.05 3.93
N LEU A 318 -27.38 -5.75 5.08
CA LEU A 318 -27.83 -6.24 6.38
C LEU A 318 -29.19 -5.65 6.80
N LEU A 319 -29.45 -4.39 6.48
CA LEU A 319 -30.73 -3.75 6.75
C LEU A 319 -31.86 -4.43 5.98
N VAL A 320 -31.63 -4.76 4.70
CA VAL A 320 -32.58 -5.53 3.89
C VAL A 320 -32.81 -6.91 4.50
N ALA A 321 -31.74 -7.59 4.92
CA ALA A 321 -31.85 -8.87 5.62
C ALA A 321 -32.66 -8.77 6.94
N ALA A 322 -32.42 -7.71 7.71
CA ALA A 322 -33.14 -7.42 8.96
C ALA A 322 -34.64 -7.24 8.73
N ILE A 323 -35.03 -6.49 7.70
CA ILE A 323 -36.43 -6.34 7.30
C ILE A 323 -37.04 -7.70 6.86
N GLY A 324 -36.27 -8.51 6.12
CA GLY A 324 -36.63 -9.84 5.71
C GLY A 324 -36.89 -10.76 6.91
N ILE A 325 -36.03 -10.73 7.93
CA ILE A 325 -36.22 -11.48 9.20
C ILE A 325 -37.50 -11.03 9.89
N MET A 326 -37.70 -9.73 10.06
CA MET A 326 -38.87 -9.16 10.72
C MET A 326 -40.14 -9.58 10.03
N ASN A 327 -40.23 -9.48 8.70
CA ASN A 327 -41.40 -9.89 7.92
C ASN A 327 -41.68 -11.41 8.04
N THR A 328 -40.64 -12.21 7.98
CA THR A 328 -40.75 -13.68 8.08
C THR A 328 -41.25 -14.12 9.45
N MET A 329 -40.74 -13.50 10.51
CA MET A 329 -41.15 -13.76 11.88
C MET A 329 -42.60 -13.30 12.14
N MET A 330 -42.96 -12.10 11.62
CA MET A 330 -44.33 -11.62 11.74
C MET A 330 -45.34 -12.62 11.12
N MET A 331 -45.02 -13.09 9.90
CA MET A 331 -45.85 -14.09 9.24
C MET A 331 -45.92 -15.42 10.02
N SER A 332 -44.78 -15.84 10.62
CA SER A 332 -44.70 -17.01 11.48
C SER A 332 -45.63 -16.87 12.71
N ILE A 333 -45.68 -15.70 13.32
CA ILE A 333 -46.56 -15.41 14.45
C ILE A 333 -48.03 -15.50 14.05
N TYR A 334 -48.41 -14.90 12.92
CA TYR A 334 -49.81 -14.97 12.41
C TYR A 334 -50.26 -16.39 12.17
N GLU A 335 -49.45 -17.22 11.53
CA GLU A 335 -49.77 -18.61 11.23
C GLU A 335 -49.86 -19.51 12.48
N ARG A 336 -49.22 -19.10 13.60
CA ARG A 336 -49.17 -19.85 14.88
C ARG A 336 -49.95 -19.17 16.01
N THR A 337 -50.80 -18.19 15.68
CA THR A 337 -51.54 -17.40 16.67
C THR A 337 -52.32 -18.30 17.62
N LYS A 338 -52.98 -19.35 17.13
CA LYS A 338 -53.76 -20.33 17.94
C LYS A 338 -52.84 -21.12 18.87
N GLU A 339 -51.70 -21.60 18.40
CA GLU A 339 -50.72 -22.35 19.22
C GLU A 339 -50.20 -21.45 20.36
N ILE A 340 -49.82 -20.18 20.05
CA ILE A 340 -49.37 -19.20 21.03
C ILE A 340 -50.46 -18.90 22.06
N GLY A 341 -51.72 -18.78 21.62
CA GLY A 341 -52.87 -18.58 22.50
C GLY A 341 -53.04 -19.73 23.50
N ILE A 342 -53.00 -20.99 23.02
CA ILE A 342 -53.13 -22.20 23.86
C ILE A 342 -51.99 -22.27 24.89
N ILE A 343 -50.73 -22.04 24.47
CA ILE A 343 -49.56 -22.04 25.37
C ILE A 343 -49.71 -21.01 26.48
N LYS A 344 -50.27 -19.83 26.16
CA LYS A 344 -50.55 -18.77 27.15
C LYS A 344 -51.64 -19.17 28.15
N VAL A 345 -52.74 -19.80 27.69
CA VAL A 345 -53.81 -20.29 28.57
C VAL A 345 -53.31 -21.38 29.52
N LEU A 346 -52.33 -22.18 29.07
CA LEU A 346 -51.67 -23.19 29.91
C LEU A 346 -50.64 -22.57 30.92
N GLY A 347 -50.56 -21.24 31.06
CA GLY A 347 -49.78 -20.55 32.08
C GLY A 347 -48.32 -20.33 31.69
N CYS A 348 -47.97 -20.34 30.40
CA CYS A 348 -46.63 -20.01 29.97
C CYS A 348 -46.32 -18.49 30.21
N ARG A 349 -45.15 -18.21 30.80
CA ARG A 349 -44.68 -16.81 31.02
C ARG A 349 -44.50 -16.12 29.71
N MET A 350 -44.84 -14.82 29.66
CA MET A 350 -44.66 -13.97 28.46
C MET A 350 -43.21 -13.94 27.97
N GLU A 351 -42.26 -13.94 28.91
CA GLU A 351 -40.82 -13.94 28.66
C GLU A 351 -40.39 -15.18 27.85
N ASN A 352 -40.89 -16.36 28.20
CA ASN A 352 -40.56 -17.62 27.48
C ASN A 352 -41.01 -17.59 26.01
N ILE A 353 -42.08 -16.84 25.71
CA ILE A 353 -42.54 -16.65 24.33
C ILE A 353 -41.60 -15.76 23.57
N ALA A 354 -41.14 -14.65 24.20
CA ALA A 354 -40.13 -13.81 23.60
C ALA A 354 -38.81 -14.54 23.36
N GLU A 355 -38.34 -15.30 24.36
CA GLU A 355 -37.13 -16.12 24.26
C GLU A 355 -37.21 -17.11 23.11
N LEU A 356 -38.39 -17.75 22.88
CA LEU A 356 -38.57 -18.67 21.77
C LEU A 356 -38.37 -17.97 20.42
N PHE A 357 -38.99 -16.83 20.20
CA PHE A 357 -38.85 -16.08 18.94
C PHE A 357 -37.49 -15.47 18.77
N LEU A 358 -36.86 -14.93 19.83
CA LEU A 358 -35.50 -14.43 19.79
C LEU A 358 -34.49 -15.55 19.50
N THR A 359 -34.73 -16.76 20.00
CA THR A 359 -33.93 -17.94 19.70
C THR A 359 -34.08 -18.36 18.22
N GLU A 360 -35.30 -18.30 17.67
CA GLU A 360 -35.53 -18.53 16.23
C GLU A 360 -34.74 -17.52 15.39
N ALA A 361 -34.78 -16.24 15.77
CA ALA A 361 -33.97 -15.19 15.11
C ALA A 361 -32.45 -15.44 15.26
N ALA A 362 -31.99 -15.82 16.45
CA ALA A 362 -30.59 -16.15 16.71
C ALA A 362 -30.09 -17.30 15.82
N TYR A 363 -30.91 -18.34 15.62
CA TYR A 363 -30.56 -19.42 14.67
C TYR A 363 -30.46 -18.94 13.24
N ILE A 364 -31.34 -18.07 12.76
CA ILE A 364 -31.25 -17.47 11.42
C ILE A 364 -29.92 -16.68 11.29
N GLY A 365 -29.60 -15.87 12.30
CA GLY A 365 -28.36 -15.13 12.36
C GLY A 365 -27.12 -16.04 12.37
N PHE A 366 -27.16 -17.11 13.19
CA PHE A 366 -26.04 -18.05 13.29
C PHE A 366 -25.78 -18.80 11.98
N PHE A 367 -26.84 -19.41 11.40
CA PHE A 367 -26.71 -20.15 10.14
C PHE A 367 -26.37 -19.22 8.98
N GLY A 368 -26.94 -18.00 8.93
CA GLY A 368 -26.63 -16.99 7.94
C GLY A 368 -25.21 -16.50 8.08
N GLY A 369 -24.75 -16.21 9.31
CA GLY A 369 -23.39 -15.80 9.61
C GLY A 369 -22.36 -16.89 9.30
N ALA A 370 -22.60 -18.12 9.71
CA ALA A 370 -21.70 -19.24 9.45
C ALA A 370 -21.59 -19.57 7.95
N ALA A 371 -22.72 -19.61 7.24
CA ALA A 371 -22.73 -19.83 5.80
C ALA A 371 -22.10 -18.66 5.04
N GLY A 372 -22.39 -17.41 5.43
CA GLY A 372 -21.77 -16.21 4.87
C GLY A 372 -20.26 -16.20 5.06
N LEU A 373 -19.78 -16.60 6.25
CA LEU A 373 -18.38 -16.77 6.54
C LEU A 373 -17.74 -17.86 5.66
N GLY A 374 -18.38 -19.00 5.51
CA GLY A 374 -17.93 -20.09 4.62
C GLY A 374 -17.75 -19.62 3.17
N ILE A 375 -18.74 -18.89 2.65
CA ILE A 375 -18.66 -18.27 1.31
C ILE A 375 -17.52 -17.25 1.24
N SER A 376 -17.33 -16.46 2.31
CA SER A 376 -16.23 -15.47 2.37
C SER A 376 -14.86 -16.13 2.29
N TYR A 377 -14.64 -17.28 2.96
CA TYR A 377 -13.41 -18.06 2.83
C TYR A 377 -13.22 -18.59 1.41
N GLY A 378 -14.29 -19.08 0.77
CA GLY A 378 -14.25 -19.52 -0.63
C GLY A 378 -13.87 -18.38 -1.58
N LEU A 379 -14.52 -17.22 -1.47
CA LEU A 379 -14.21 -16.03 -2.26
C LEU A 379 -12.79 -15.52 -1.99
N SER A 380 -12.36 -15.49 -0.73
CA SER A 380 -10.99 -15.11 -0.36
C SER A 380 -9.96 -16.02 -0.99
N ALA A 381 -10.19 -17.35 -1.03
CA ALA A 381 -9.30 -18.29 -1.70
C ALA A 381 -9.22 -18.06 -3.22
N VAL A 382 -10.37 -17.76 -3.85
CA VAL A 382 -10.43 -17.43 -5.29
C VAL A 382 -9.66 -16.13 -5.57
N ILE A 383 -9.89 -15.06 -4.78
CA ILE A 383 -9.20 -13.79 -4.92
C ILE A 383 -7.69 -13.99 -4.78
N ASN A 384 -7.24 -14.72 -3.76
CA ASN A 384 -5.82 -14.96 -3.51
C ASN A 384 -5.16 -15.78 -4.64
N LYS A 385 -5.92 -16.68 -5.30
CA LYS A 385 -5.40 -17.46 -6.44
C LYS A 385 -5.25 -16.64 -7.72
N PHE A 386 -6.16 -15.71 -8.00
CA PHE A 386 -6.16 -14.94 -9.26
C PHE A 386 -5.47 -13.58 -9.15
N VAL A 387 -5.45 -12.97 -7.97
CA VAL A 387 -4.99 -11.60 -7.77
C VAL A 387 -3.85 -11.52 -6.75
N GLY A 388 -3.56 -12.61 -6.03
CA GLY A 388 -2.56 -12.65 -4.95
C GLY A 388 -1.14 -12.26 -5.39
N ASP A 389 -0.76 -12.59 -6.62
CA ASP A 389 0.54 -12.25 -7.18
C ASP A 389 0.71 -10.74 -7.47
N SER A 390 -0.40 -10.01 -7.60
CA SER A 390 -0.42 -8.55 -7.78
C SER A 390 -0.35 -7.77 -6.46
N GLY A 391 -0.08 -8.44 -5.33
CA GLY A 391 0.03 -7.80 -4.02
C GLY A 391 -1.30 -7.63 -3.27
N PHE A 392 -2.43 -8.03 -3.84
CA PHE A 392 -3.75 -7.95 -3.22
C PHE A 392 -4.09 -9.29 -2.55
N LYS A 393 -3.75 -9.45 -1.28
CA LYS A 393 -4.12 -10.65 -0.50
C LYS A 393 -5.35 -10.39 0.36
N SER A 394 -6.33 -11.30 0.32
CA SER A 394 -7.47 -11.32 1.24
C SER A 394 -7.11 -12.14 2.46
N ILE A 395 -7.19 -11.55 3.65
CA ILE A 395 -6.84 -12.19 4.92
C ILE A 395 -8.04 -12.11 5.86
N ILE A 396 -8.57 -13.25 6.28
CA ILE A 396 -9.65 -13.33 7.26
C ILE A 396 -9.08 -13.75 8.61
N PRO A 397 -8.75 -12.82 9.51
CA PRO A 397 -8.25 -13.16 10.83
C PRO A 397 -9.39 -13.75 11.69
N LEU A 398 -9.01 -14.58 12.68
CA LEU A 398 -9.97 -15.28 13.53
C LEU A 398 -10.93 -14.33 14.26
N TYR A 399 -10.45 -13.17 14.72
CA TYR A 399 -11.30 -12.18 15.40
C TYR A 399 -12.40 -11.63 14.48
N LEU A 400 -12.11 -11.46 13.17
CA LEU A 400 -13.09 -11.03 12.17
C LEU A 400 -14.13 -12.14 11.92
N ALA A 401 -13.69 -13.39 11.81
CA ALA A 401 -14.56 -14.53 11.61
C ALA A 401 -15.56 -14.70 12.76
N VAL A 402 -15.08 -14.70 14.01
CA VAL A 402 -15.93 -14.80 15.21
C VAL A 402 -16.82 -13.57 15.33
N GLY A 403 -16.24 -12.36 15.14
CA GLY A 403 -16.98 -11.11 15.19
C GLY A 403 -18.12 -11.04 14.19
N ALA A 404 -17.93 -11.52 12.96
CA ALA A 404 -18.96 -11.54 11.92
C ALA A 404 -20.14 -12.43 12.28
N VAL A 405 -19.89 -13.63 12.85
CA VAL A 405 -20.96 -14.52 13.29
C VAL A 405 -21.70 -13.93 14.49
N LEU A 406 -21.00 -13.39 15.48
CA LEU A 406 -21.65 -12.74 16.64
C LEU A 406 -22.48 -11.53 16.19
N PHE A 407 -21.93 -10.72 15.29
CA PHE A 407 -22.63 -9.56 14.75
C PHE A 407 -23.90 -9.96 13.98
N SER A 408 -23.85 -11.01 13.15
CA SER A 408 -25.03 -11.51 12.44
C SER A 408 -26.11 -12.02 13.38
N VAL A 409 -25.75 -12.72 14.46
CA VAL A 409 -26.68 -13.15 15.50
C VAL A 409 -27.33 -11.94 16.18
N THR A 410 -26.53 -10.93 16.53
CA THR A 410 -27.03 -9.70 17.17
C THR A 410 -28.02 -8.97 16.28
N VAL A 411 -27.68 -8.76 14.99
CA VAL A 411 -28.57 -8.11 14.02
C VAL A 411 -29.85 -8.89 13.85
N ALA A 412 -29.79 -10.24 13.76
CA ALA A 412 -30.98 -11.08 13.64
C ALA A 412 -31.86 -10.99 14.88
N MET A 413 -31.27 -11.01 16.08
CA MET A 413 -32.04 -10.87 17.34
C MET A 413 -32.70 -9.50 17.46
N LEU A 414 -32.01 -8.42 17.12
CA LEU A 414 -32.55 -7.05 17.07
C LEU A 414 -33.73 -6.96 16.10
N SER A 415 -33.61 -7.58 14.93
CA SER A 415 -34.67 -7.62 13.91
C SER A 415 -35.88 -8.44 14.39
N GLY A 416 -35.67 -9.49 15.19
CA GLY A 416 -36.69 -10.34 15.81
C GLY A 416 -37.35 -9.73 17.04
N LEU A 417 -36.81 -8.64 17.60
CA LEU A 417 -37.31 -8.07 18.86
C LEU A 417 -38.75 -7.53 18.73
N TYR A 418 -39.01 -6.76 17.69
CA TYR A 418 -40.36 -6.22 17.42
C TYR A 418 -41.42 -7.35 17.25
N PRO A 419 -41.21 -8.36 16.39
CA PRO A 419 -42.12 -9.53 16.33
C PRO A 419 -42.29 -10.24 17.65
N ALA A 420 -41.20 -10.48 18.39
CA ALA A 420 -41.27 -11.16 19.69
C ALA A 420 -42.17 -10.42 20.71
N ILE A 421 -41.99 -9.07 20.79
CA ILE A 421 -42.84 -8.24 21.65
C ILE A 421 -44.30 -8.31 21.22
N ARG A 422 -44.58 -8.33 19.92
CA ARG A 422 -45.96 -8.47 19.40
C ARG A 422 -46.56 -9.80 19.74
N ALA A 423 -45.79 -10.89 19.64
CA ALA A 423 -46.22 -12.21 20.07
C ALA A 423 -46.60 -12.28 21.58
N MET A 424 -45.79 -11.61 22.42
CA MET A 424 -46.09 -11.47 23.85
C MET A 424 -47.39 -10.74 24.12
N ARG A 425 -47.79 -9.77 23.31
CA ARG A 425 -48.99 -8.94 23.50
C ARG A 425 -50.25 -9.54 22.89
N LEU A 426 -50.21 -10.69 22.18
CA LEU A 426 -51.38 -11.35 21.62
C LEU A 426 -52.35 -11.76 22.75
N SER A 427 -53.63 -11.39 22.60
CA SER A 427 -54.69 -11.78 23.51
C SER A 427 -55.02 -13.27 23.33
N PRO A 428 -54.95 -14.11 24.41
CA PRO A 428 -55.28 -15.54 24.30
C PRO A 428 -56.71 -15.78 23.83
N LEU A 429 -57.64 -14.94 24.28
CA LEU A 429 -59.05 -15.02 23.96
C LEU A 429 -59.32 -14.79 22.46
N ASN A 430 -58.69 -13.76 21.88
CA ASN A 430 -58.80 -13.46 20.46
C ASN A 430 -58.08 -14.48 19.59
N ALA A 431 -56.98 -15.07 20.10
CA ALA A 431 -56.20 -16.06 19.40
C ALA A 431 -56.93 -17.41 19.21
N ILE A 432 -57.84 -17.74 20.14
CA ILE A 432 -58.63 -19.00 20.11
C ILE A 432 -59.95 -18.77 19.39
N ARG A 433 -60.54 -17.57 19.43
CA ARG A 433 -61.89 -17.27 18.89
C ARG A 433 -61.87 -16.91 17.39
N ASN A 434 -60.79 -16.50 16.82
CA ASN A 434 -60.68 -16.26 15.38
C ASN A 434 -60.58 -17.61 14.63
N GLU A 435 -61.64 -18.01 14.00
CA GLU A 435 -61.66 -18.94 12.87
C GLU A 435 -61.29 -18.19 11.61
#